data_cce51124baebf7dfdabc343eefc498d0
#
_entry.id   cce51124baebf7dfdabc343eefc498d0
#
_cell.length_a   1.000
_cell.length_b   1.000
_cell.length_c   1.000
_cell.angle_alpha   90.00
_cell.angle_beta   90.00
_cell.angle_gamma   90.00
#
_symmetry.space_group_name_H-M   'P 1'
#
loop_
_entity.id
_entity.type
_entity.pdbx_description
1 polymer ?
#
loop_
_entity_poly.entity_id
_entity_poly.type
_entity_poly.pdbx_seq_one_letter_code
_entity_poly.pdbx_strand_id
1 'polypeptide(L)' 'MTFGQRLKQLLTEHHLTQRQLSDSLNIASSTLNGYANDYREPDFSTLISLADYFDVSIDYLLGNTEIPNYISSFCDEQGG' A
#
# COMPACT_ATOMS: atom_id res chain seq x y z
N MET A 1 -0.89 10.97 -8.20
CA MET A 1 -1.60 10.44 -7.02
C MET A 1 -0.62 10.26 -5.89
N THR A 2 -0.99 10.70 -4.69
CA THR A 2 -0.11 10.57 -3.53
C THR A 2 -0.29 9.21 -2.88
N PHE A 3 0.63 8.86 -2.00
CA PHE A 3 0.51 7.63 -1.20
C PHE A 3 -0.79 7.64 -0.40
N GLY A 4 -1.12 8.75 0.24
CA GLY A 4 -2.35 8.84 1.03
C GLY A 4 -3.60 8.64 0.20
N GLN A 5 -3.64 9.22 -0.99
CA GLN A 5 -4.76 9.04 -1.90
C GLN A 5 -4.89 7.59 -2.34
N ARG A 6 -3.76 6.95 -2.66
CA ARG A 6 -3.76 5.55 -3.05
C ARG A 6 -4.22 4.66 -1.89
N LEU A 7 -3.76 4.95 -0.68
CA LEU A 7 -4.16 4.19 0.50
C LEU A 7 -5.67 4.27 0.71
N LYS A 8 -6.25 5.47 0.60
CA LYS A 8 -7.68 5.65 0.73
C LYS A 8 -8.44 4.90 -0.35
N GLN A 9 -7.93 4.92 -1.57
CA GLN A 9 -8.53 4.19 -2.68
C GLN A 9 -8.56 2.69 -2.38
N LEU A 10 -7.45 2.14 -1.90
CA LEU A 10 -7.36 0.73 -1.59
C LEU A 10 -8.31 0.34 -0.46
N LEU A 11 -8.41 1.17 0.56
CA LEU A 11 -9.36 0.93 1.64
C LEU A 11 -10.78 0.85 1.10
N THR A 12 -11.14 1.78 0.23
CA THR A 12 -12.48 1.80 -0.36
C THR A 12 -12.72 0.56 -1.22
N GLU A 13 -11.75 0.21 -2.03
CA GLU A 13 -11.88 -0.94 -2.92
C GLU A 13 -12.01 -2.25 -2.16
N HIS A 14 -11.36 -2.34 -1.02
CA HIS A 14 -11.41 -3.55 -0.19
C HIS A 14 -12.48 -3.49 0.90
N HIS A 15 -13.29 -2.44 0.91
CA HIS A 15 -14.35 -2.23 1.88
C HIS A 15 -13.83 -2.25 3.32
N LEU A 16 -12.68 -1.62 3.53
CA LEU A 16 -12.02 -1.58 4.84
C LEU A 16 -12.06 -0.17 5.41
N THR A 17 -12.17 -0.09 6.73
CA THR A 17 -11.96 1.17 7.44
C THR A 17 -10.49 1.27 7.82
N GLN A 18 -10.04 2.48 8.14
CA GLN A 18 -8.68 2.67 8.65
C GLN A 18 -8.46 1.86 9.90
N ARG A 19 -9.47 1.77 10.76
CA ARG A 19 -9.36 1.02 12.00
C ARG A 19 -9.15 -0.46 11.74
N GLN A 20 -9.89 -1.02 10.80
CA GLN A 20 -9.74 -2.43 10.45
C GLN A 20 -8.33 -2.70 9.93
N LEU A 21 -7.81 -1.82 9.11
CA LEU A 21 -6.45 -1.99 8.60
C LEU A 21 -5.41 -1.83 9.73
N SER A 22 -5.59 -0.85 10.60
CA SER A 22 -4.68 -0.64 11.72
C SER A 22 -4.63 -1.86 12.62
N ASP A 23 -5.77 -2.47 12.88
CA ASP A 23 -5.84 -3.69 13.69
C ASP A 23 -5.16 -4.86 12.99
N SER A 24 -5.38 -4.99 11.69
CA SER A 24 -4.81 -6.10 10.91
C SER A 24 -3.30 -6.04 10.83
N LEU A 25 -2.75 -4.86 10.74
CA LEU A 25 -1.30 -4.67 10.58
C LEU A 25 -0.61 -4.26 11.86
N ASN A 26 -1.36 -4.14 12.94
CA ASN A 26 -0.82 -3.73 14.23
C ASN A 26 -0.12 -2.39 14.16
N ILE A 27 -0.74 -1.44 13.46
CA ILE A 27 -0.27 -0.07 13.31
C ILE A 27 -1.22 0.81 14.09
N ALA A 28 -0.71 1.81 14.79
CA ALA A 28 -1.56 2.75 15.53
C ALA A 28 -2.50 3.48 14.57
N SER A 29 -3.75 3.66 14.97
CA SER A 29 -4.74 4.36 14.15
C SER A 29 -4.29 5.76 13.77
N SER A 30 -3.67 6.47 14.70
CA SER A 30 -3.18 7.82 14.44
C SER A 30 -2.07 7.82 13.39
N THR A 31 -1.22 6.80 13.40
CA THR A 31 -0.17 6.67 12.41
C THR A 31 -0.77 6.41 11.04
N LEU A 32 -1.73 5.51 10.96
CA LEU A 32 -2.37 5.19 9.70
C LEU A 32 -3.13 6.39 9.14
N ASN A 33 -3.79 7.14 10.01
CA ASN A 33 -4.45 8.38 9.61
C ASN A 33 -3.45 9.38 9.05
N GLY A 34 -2.26 9.47 9.65
CA GLY A 34 -1.19 10.32 9.13
C GLY A 34 -0.76 9.91 7.74
N TYR A 35 -0.68 8.61 7.46
CA TYR A 35 -0.36 8.11 6.13
C TYR A 35 -1.46 8.47 5.13
N ALA A 36 -2.72 8.27 5.51
CA ALA A 36 -3.85 8.52 4.62
C ALA A 36 -3.99 10.00 4.25
N ASN A 37 -3.52 10.88 5.11
CA ASN A 37 -3.60 12.32 4.89
C ASN A 37 -2.25 12.93 4.46
N ASP A 38 -1.28 12.10 4.16
CA ASP A 38 0.05 12.52 3.69
C ASP A 38 0.80 13.39 4.69
N TYR A 39 0.52 13.22 5.99
CA TYR A 39 1.26 13.88 7.06
C TYR A 39 2.48 13.11 7.49
N ARG A 40 2.50 11.81 7.21
CA ARG A 40 3.59 10.92 7.57
C ARG A 40 3.92 10.01 6.42
N GLU A 41 5.15 9.56 6.39
CA GLU A 41 5.60 8.59 5.41
C GLU A 41 5.92 7.29 6.13
N PRO A 42 5.49 6.14 5.59
CA PRO A 42 5.80 4.87 6.21
C PRO A 42 7.26 4.50 5.98
N ASP A 43 7.82 3.72 6.90
CA ASP A 43 9.13 3.15 6.70
C ASP A 43 9.04 1.96 5.71
N PHE A 44 10.18 1.39 5.36
CA PHE A 44 10.20 0.33 4.36
C PHE A 44 9.43 -0.90 4.81
N SER A 45 9.56 -1.30 6.04
CA SER A 45 8.87 -2.50 6.52
C SER A 45 7.35 -2.30 6.51
N THR A 46 6.89 -1.11 6.84
CA THR A 46 5.47 -0.79 6.78
C THR A 46 4.97 -0.77 5.34
N LEU A 47 5.75 -0.20 4.42
CA LEU A 47 5.39 -0.21 2.99
C LEU A 47 5.25 -1.63 2.48
N ILE A 48 6.17 -2.50 2.83
CA ILE A 48 6.14 -3.90 2.40
C ILE A 48 4.89 -4.58 2.97
N SER A 49 4.59 -4.35 4.24
CA SER A 49 3.41 -4.94 4.88
C SER A 49 2.13 -4.47 4.22
N LEU A 50 2.03 -3.19 3.90
CA LEU A 50 0.84 -2.65 3.23
C LEU A 50 0.70 -3.23 1.82
N ALA A 51 1.78 -3.28 1.06
CA ALA A 51 1.76 -3.82 -0.29
C ALA A 51 1.36 -5.30 -0.28
N ASP A 52 1.89 -6.06 0.66
CA ASP A 52 1.54 -7.47 0.81
C ASP A 52 0.08 -7.64 1.20
N TYR A 53 -0.39 -6.82 2.11
CA TYR A 53 -1.77 -6.91 2.59
C TYR A 53 -2.76 -6.69 1.45
N PHE A 54 -2.51 -5.71 0.61
CA PHE A 54 -3.39 -5.40 -0.52
C PHE A 54 -3.03 -6.15 -1.80
N ASP A 55 -1.96 -6.91 -1.76
CA ASP A 55 -1.47 -7.70 -2.91
C ASP A 55 -1.20 -6.80 -4.11
N VAL A 56 -0.48 -5.73 -3.88
CA VAL A 56 -0.09 -4.77 -4.91
C VAL A 56 1.40 -4.51 -4.82
N SER A 57 1.95 -3.94 -5.87
CA SER A 57 3.37 -3.56 -5.87
C SER A 57 3.56 -2.30 -5.02
N ILE A 58 4.78 -2.11 -4.54
CA ILE A 58 5.12 -0.90 -3.80
C ILE A 58 4.97 0.34 -4.70
N ASP A 59 5.34 0.22 -5.97
CA ASP A 59 5.18 1.32 -6.91
C ASP A 59 3.72 1.75 -7.05
N TYR A 60 2.83 0.79 -7.13
CA TYR A 60 1.41 1.08 -7.18
C TYR A 60 0.95 1.77 -5.88
N LEU A 61 1.40 1.24 -4.76
CA LEU A 61 1.05 1.80 -3.45
C LEU A 61 1.53 3.25 -3.33
N LEU A 62 2.69 3.56 -3.87
CA LEU A 62 3.24 4.91 -3.82
C LEU A 62 2.65 5.85 -4.88
N GLY A 63 1.81 5.33 -5.77
CA GLY A 63 1.21 6.13 -6.82
C GLY A 63 2.10 6.35 -8.03
N ASN A 64 3.19 5.62 -8.14
CA ASN A 64 4.13 5.77 -9.27
C ASN A 64 3.67 5.04 -10.52
N THR A 65 2.74 4.12 -10.40
CA THR A 65 2.20 3.38 -11.52
C THR A 65 0.73 3.13 -11.30
N GLU A 66 -0.01 2.92 -12.37
CA GLU A 66 -1.41 2.51 -12.30
C GLU A 66 -1.57 1.00 -12.45
N ILE A 67 -0.48 0.27 -12.56
CA ILE A 67 -0.50 -1.17 -12.67
C ILE A 67 -0.32 -1.76 -11.28
N PRO A 68 -1.36 -2.39 -10.71
CA PRO A 68 -1.30 -2.83 -9.30
C PRO A 68 -0.32 -3.97 -9.06
N ASN A 69 -0.14 -4.84 -10.03
CA ASN A 69 0.74 -5.99 -9.84
C ASN A 69 1.95 -5.90 -10.73
N TYR A 70 3.06 -6.33 -10.19
CA TYR A 70 4.27 -6.40 -10.94
C TYR A 70 4.10 -7.46 -12.03
N ILE A 71 4.57 -7.18 -13.24
CA ILE A 71 4.50 -8.13 -14.32
C ILE A 71 5.72 -9.03 -14.24
N SER A 72 5.59 -10.07 -13.49
CA SER A 72 6.71 -10.91 -13.16
C SER A 72 7.19 -11.81 -14.30
N SER A 73 6.32 -12.10 -15.25
CA SER A 73 6.69 -12.99 -16.33
C SER A 73 7.92 -12.53 -17.08
N PHE A 74 8.06 -11.22 -17.28
CA PHE A 74 9.14 -10.64 -17.91
C PHE A 74 10.40 -10.71 -17.07
N CYS A 75 10.26 -10.60 -15.79
CA CYS A 75 11.36 -10.72 -14.90
C CYS A 75 11.85 -12.14 -14.82
N ASP A 76 10.96 -13.06 -14.78
CA ASP A 76 11.29 -14.46 -14.68
C ASP A 76 12.10 -14.91 -15.88
N GLU A 77 11.72 -14.46 -17.03
CA GLU A 77 12.42 -14.82 -18.23
C GLU A 77 13.83 -14.31 -18.25
N GLN A 78 14.03 -13.18 -17.67
CA GLN A 78 15.34 -12.60 -17.61
C GLN A 78 16.14 -13.15 -16.48
N GLY A 79 15.48 -13.42 -15.42
CA GLY A 79 16.12 -13.98 -14.27
C GLY A 79 16.51 -15.40 -14.53
N GLY A 80 15.78 -15.93 -15.42
CA GLY A 80 16.13 -17.27 -15.82
C GLY A 80 17.50 -17.22 -16.34
#